data_b2705eb3c2ab75d006c01d0ae959d03b
#
_entry.id   b2705eb3c2ab75d006c01d0ae959d03b
#
_cell.length_a   1.000
_cell.length_b   1.000
_cell.length_c   1.000
_cell.angle_alpha   90.00
_cell.angle_beta   90.00
_cell.angle_gamma   90.00
#
_symmetry.space_group_name_H-M   'P 1'
#
loop_
_entity.id
_entity.type
_entity.pdbx_description
1 polymer ?
#
loop_
_entity_poly.entity_id
_entity_poly.type
_entity_poly.pdbx_seq_one_letter_code
_entity_poly.pdbx_strand_id
1 'polypeptide(L)'
;MSSVPDIQAHFDRIAAVYDGHAALEQEVCRRLVERSQYQQADPQRIVDLGCGTGAGAAALKARYPKALVAGLDLAPAMLARTRGRGRLLKPLRAVCADIGALPLVDGSVDLVFSSMAAFWTRDPVGFFAEVRRVLRPGGMFLFSTLGRDTFSQLRAAWSVVDPEVEVPAFPDIMEIGDALAAAGFAEPTLDTDFITLEYPRIGALCAELEATGSSLLVRGWSRWKEYEAALEQAWRPYMSGEKYPLGYEIVYGAAFGPAATARRRFADPDVVTVPLDSLLKSRPLAIVKSGASLNFT
;
A
#
# COMPACT_ATOMS: atom_id res chain seq x y z
N MET A 1 3.87 -14.00 7.82
CA MET A 1 4.11 -12.84 6.94
C MET A 1 5.60 -12.79 6.59
N SER A 2 5.94 -12.61 5.31
CA SER A 2 7.32 -12.54 4.82
C SER A 2 8.12 -11.41 5.49
N SER A 3 9.45 -11.50 5.51
CA SER A 3 10.28 -10.42 6.06
C SER A 3 10.30 -9.20 5.13
N VAL A 4 10.64 -8.03 5.65
CA VAL A 4 10.75 -6.80 4.85
C VAL A 4 11.72 -6.98 3.67
N PRO A 5 12.92 -7.60 3.84
CA PRO A 5 13.80 -7.91 2.71
C PRO A 5 13.19 -8.84 1.66
N ASP A 6 12.38 -9.83 2.08
CA ASP A 6 11.73 -10.74 1.13
C ASP A 6 10.67 -10.02 0.29
N ILE A 7 9.90 -9.13 0.94
CA ILE A 7 8.91 -8.28 0.27
C ILE A 7 9.60 -7.39 -0.76
N GLN A 8 10.67 -6.69 -0.36
CA GLN A 8 11.45 -5.83 -1.27
C GLN A 8 11.98 -6.61 -2.47
N ALA A 9 12.66 -7.74 -2.22
CA ALA A 9 13.25 -8.56 -3.28
C ALA A 9 12.19 -9.11 -4.25
N HIS A 10 11.01 -9.44 -3.74
CA HIS A 10 9.91 -9.90 -4.59
C HIS A 10 9.40 -8.78 -5.50
N PHE A 11 9.09 -7.61 -4.95
CA PHE A 11 8.58 -6.48 -5.74
C PHE A 11 9.62 -5.93 -6.72
N ASP A 12 10.90 -5.96 -6.38
CA ASP A 12 11.99 -5.66 -7.34
C ASP A 12 11.96 -6.61 -8.54
N ARG A 13 11.75 -7.90 -8.30
CA ARG A 13 11.71 -8.92 -9.36
C ARG A 13 10.52 -8.77 -10.30
N ILE A 14 9.32 -8.47 -9.74
CA ILE A 14 8.07 -8.42 -10.53
C ILE A 14 7.79 -7.04 -11.13
N ALA A 15 8.53 -6.00 -10.78
CA ALA A 15 8.26 -4.61 -11.18
C ALA A 15 8.03 -4.44 -12.70
N ALA A 16 8.72 -5.23 -13.54
CA ALA A 16 8.61 -5.13 -15.00
C ALA A 16 7.24 -5.60 -15.54
N VAL A 17 6.63 -6.57 -14.89
CA VAL A 17 5.39 -7.23 -15.34
C VAL A 17 4.17 -6.85 -14.48
N TYR A 18 4.37 -6.21 -13.34
CA TYR A 18 3.36 -5.90 -12.32
C TYR A 18 2.11 -5.25 -12.91
N ASP A 19 2.26 -4.19 -13.72
CA ASP A 19 1.14 -3.45 -14.28
C ASP A 19 0.21 -4.30 -15.15
N GLY A 20 0.74 -5.37 -15.77
CA GLY A 20 -0.04 -6.29 -16.60
C GLY A 20 -0.90 -7.28 -15.79
N HIS A 21 -0.64 -7.41 -14.49
CA HIS A 21 -1.34 -8.32 -13.59
C HIS A 21 -2.13 -7.60 -12.49
N ALA A 22 -1.84 -6.33 -12.22
CA ALA A 22 -2.38 -5.55 -11.11
C ALA A 22 -3.74 -4.90 -11.44
N ALA A 23 -4.68 -5.64 -12.03
CA ALA A 23 -5.98 -5.09 -12.43
C ALA A 23 -6.82 -4.63 -11.21
N LEU A 24 -6.79 -5.42 -10.12
CA LEU A 24 -7.46 -5.08 -8.87
C LEU A 24 -6.86 -3.81 -8.27
N GLU A 25 -5.54 -3.77 -8.11
CA GLU A 25 -4.83 -2.65 -7.49
C GLU A 25 -5.03 -1.35 -8.29
N GLN A 26 -5.07 -1.44 -9.63
CA GLN A 26 -5.35 -0.29 -10.50
C GLN A 26 -6.79 0.21 -10.32
N GLU A 27 -7.76 -0.67 -10.27
CA GLU A 27 -9.17 -0.30 -10.06
C GLU A 27 -9.39 0.30 -8.66
N VAL A 28 -8.82 -0.31 -7.62
CA VAL A 28 -8.86 0.21 -6.25
C VAL A 28 -8.21 1.58 -6.16
N CYS A 29 -7.03 1.74 -6.78
CA CYS A 29 -6.33 3.04 -6.84
C CYS A 29 -7.18 4.09 -7.55
N ARG A 30 -7.81 3.76 -8.68
CA ARG A 30 -8.72 4.66 -9.41
C ARG A 30 -9.88 5.13 -8.53
N ARG A 31 -10.56 4.20 -7.85
CA ARG A 31 -11.67 4.50 -6.92
C ARG A 31 -11.20 5.37 -5.74
N LEU A 32 -10.01 5.10 -5.22
CA LEU A 32 -9.45 5.88 -4.12
C LEU A 32 -9.09 7.31 -4.57
N VAL A 33 -8.52 7.48 -5.77
CA VAL A 33 -8.24 8.82 -6.33
C VAL A 33 -9.52 9.60 -6.57
N GLU A 34 -10.61 8.97 -7.01
CA GLU A 34 -11.92 9.62 -7.15
C GLU A 34 -12.45 10.15 -5.82
N ARG A 35 -12.25 9.41 -4.73
CA ARG A 35 -12.61 9.83 -3.37
C ARG A 35 -11.84 11.09 -2.90
N SER A 36 -10.69 11.39 -3.49
CA SER A 36 -9.94 12.62 -3.18
C SER A 36 -10.69 13.91 -3.60
N GLN A 37 -11.75 13.79 -4.43
CA GLN A 37 -12.57 14.96 -4.80
C GLN A 37 -13.32 15.61 -3.63
N TYR A 38 -13.51 14.85 -2.54
CA TYR A 38 -14.18 15.36 -1.34
C TYR A 38 -13.28 16.27 -0.48
N GLN A 39 -11.99 16.36 -0.82
CA GLN A 39 -11.07 17.29 -0.18
C GLN A 39 -11.31 18.71 -0.73
N GLN A 40 -11.65 19.65 0.17
CA GLN A 40 -11.98 21.04 -0.20
C GLN A 40 -10.76 21.91 -0.53
N ALA A 41 -9.56 21.54 -0.08
CA ALA A 41 -8.34 22.32 -0.26
C ALA A 41 -7.40 21.68 -1.29
N ASP A 42 -6.76 22.50 -2.14
CA ASP A 42 -5.71 22.05 -3.06
C ASP A 42 -4.44 21.69 -2.27
N PRO A 43 -4.08 20.41 -2.14
CA PRO A 43 -2.85 20.01 -1.47
C PRO A 43 -1.64 20.45 -2.29
N GLN A 44 -0.61 21.00 -1.61
CA GLN A 44 0.63 21.41 -2.25
C GLN A 44 1.72 20.33 -2.19
N ARG A 45 1.67 19.48 -1.16
CA ARG A 45 2.61 18.39 -0.91
C ARG A 45 1.86 17.10 -0.70
N ILE A 46 2.02 16.18 -1.63
CA ILE A 46 1.32 14.88 -1.67
C ILE A 46 2.38 13.78 -1.62
N VAL A 47 2.13 12.80 -0.78
CA VAL A 47 2.95 11.59 -0.70
C VAL A 47 2.07 10.37 -0.96
N ASP A 48 2.51 9.50 -1.88
CA ASP A 48 1.92 8.21 -2.18
C ASP A 48 2.79 7.11 -1.53
N LEU A 49 2.27 6.48 -0.46
CA LEU A 49 2.95 5.46 0.33
C LEU A 49 2.68 4.06 -0.23
N GLY A 50 3.75 3.31 -0.46
CA GLY A 50 3.67 2.04 -1.17
C GLY A 50 3.25 2.26 -2.62
N CYS A 51 3.87 3.25 -3.28
CA CYS A 51 3.42 3.72 -4.59
C CYS A 51 3.57 2.70 -5.73
N GLY A 52 4.29 1.60 -5.52
CA GLY A 52 4.56 0.59 -6.52
C GLY A 52 5.14 1.20 -7.80
N THR A 53 4.54 0.90 -8.95
CA THR A 53 4.92 1.46 -10.25
C THR A 53 4.49 2.92 -10.45
N GLY A 54 3.82 3.55 -9.48
CA GLY A 54 3.48 4.96 -9.48
C GLY A 54 2.15 5.33 -10.15
N ALA A 55 1.22 4.39 -10.28
CA ALA A 55 -0.10 4.67 -10.86
C ALA A 55 -0.86 5.73 -10.05
N GLY A 56 -0.89 5.60 -8.70
CA GLY A 56 -1.50 6.56 -7.77
C GLY A 56 -0.83 7.93 -7.86
N ALA A 57 0.50 7.97 -7.74
CA ALA A 57 1.27 9.20 -7.83
C ALA A 57 1.02 9.95 -9.16
N ALA A 58 0.94 9.23 -10.29
CA ALA A 58 0.65 9.82 -11.60
C ALA A 58 -0.77 10.39 -11.68
N ALA A 59 -1.76 9.67 -11.17
CA ALA A 59 -3.15 10.12 -11.12
C ALA A 59 -3.32 11.35 -10.22
N LEU A 60 -2.68 11.34 -9.04
CA LEU A 60 -2.66 12.50 -8.14
C LEU A 60 -1.98 13.72 -8.78
N LYS A 61 -0.86 13.51 -9.48
CA LYS A 61 -0.19 14.59 -10.21
C LYS A 61 -1.03 15.15 -11.35
N ALA A 62 -1.82 14.32 -12.02
CA ALA A 62 -2.76 14.77 -13.06
C ALA A 62 -3.87 15.63 -12.44
N ARG A 63 -4.41 15.19 -11.30
CA ARG A 63 -5.49 15.87 -10.57
C ARG A 63 -5.02 17.18 -9.93
N TYR A 64 -3.84 17.19 -9.31
CA TYR A 64 -3.24 18.31 -8.61
C TYR A 64 -1.95 18.76 -9.31
N PRO A 65 -2.06 19.41 -10.47
CA PRO A 65 -0.91 19.68 -11.35
C PRO A 65 0.13 20.61 -10.73
N LYS A 66 -0.26 21.45 -9.75
CA LYS A 66 0.64 22.35 -9.02
C LYS A 66 1.32 21.68 -7.83
N ALA A 67 0.76 20.60 -7.32
CA ALA A 67 1.30 19.91 -6.14
C ALA A 67 2.67 19.26 -6.43
N LEU A 68 3.51 19.23 -5.41
CA LEU A 68 4.65 18.33 -5.36
C LEU A 68 4.12 16.93 -5.01
N VAL A 69 4.36 15.96 -5.89
CA VAL A 69 3.95 14.57 -5.65
C VAL A 69 5.19 13.70 -5.57
N ALA A 70 5.33 12.97 -4.47
CA ALA A 70 6.38 12.00 -4.24
C ALA A 70 5.79 10.62 -3.96
N GLY A 71 6.25 9.60 -4.68
CA GLY A 71 5.98 8.19 -4.37
C GLY A 71 7.07 7.65 -3.46
N LEU A 72 6.67 6.98 -2.39
CA LEU A 72 7.55 6.24 -1.49
C LEU A 72 7.25 4.75 -1.63
N ASP A 73 8.31 3.95 -1.78
CA ASP A 73 8.21 2.50 -1.85
C ASP A 73 9.48 1.84 -1.34
N LEU A 74 9.37 0.61 -0.89
CA LEU A 74 10.51 -0.15 -0.41
C LEU A 74 11.38 -0.68 -1.56
N ALA A 75 10.79 -0.95 -2.75
CA ALA A 75 11.42 -1.60 -3.88
C ALA A 75 11.99 -0.58 -4.91
N PRO A 76 13.32 -0.49 -5.08
CA PRO A 76 13.96 0.41 -6.05
C PRO A 76 13.49 0.21 -7.49
N ALA A 77 13.19 -1.02 -7.92
CA ALA A 77 12.72 -1.29 -9.27
C ALA A 77 11.30 -0.73 -9.52
N MET A 78 10.43 -0.77 -8.51
CA MET A 78 9.11 -0.11 -8.56
C MET A 78 9.29 1.42 -8.70
N LEU A 79 10.17 2.00 -7.91
CA LEU A 79 10.47 3.44 -7.95
C LEU A 79 11.06 3.89 -9.29
N ALA A 80 11.85 3.06 -9.95
CA ALA A 80 12.36 3.34 -11.29
C ALA A 80 11.19 3.51 -12.29
N ARG A 81 10.16 2.66 -12.20
CA ARG A 81 8.94 2.77 -13.02
C ARG A 81 8.13 4.02 -12.65
N THR A 82 7.99 4.32 -11.36
CA THR A 82 7.32 5.54 -10.88
C THR A 82 7.95 6.78 -11.51
N ARG A 83 9.28 6.89 -11.53
CA ARG A 83 9.97 8.01 -12.21
C ARG A 83 9.67 8.06 -13.71
N GLY A 84 9.62 6.90 -14.37
CA GLY A 84 9.30 6.78 -15.79
C GLY A 84 7.89 7.27 -16.15
N ARG A 85 6.93 7.27 -15.21
CA ARG A 85 5.60 7.85 -15.41
C ARG A 85 5.58 9.38 -15.35
N GLY A 86 6.61 10.00 -14.78
CA GLY A 86 6.76 11.45 -14.75
C GLY A 86 7.00 12.01 -16.15
N ARG A 87 6.44 13.20 -16.42
CA ARG A 87 6.70 13.95 -17.65
C ARG A 87 7.69 15.08 -17.35
N LEU A 88 8.39 15.59 -18.38
CA LEU A 88 9.40 16.64 -18.23
C LEU A 88 8.89 17.86 -17.43
N LEU A 89 7.65 18.30 -17.70
CA LEU A 89 7.01 19.43 -17.00
C LEU A 89 6.17 19.02 -15.78
N LYS A 90 6.01 17.72 -15.52
CA LYS A 90 5.25 17.14 -14.40
C LYS A 90 6.02 15.96 -13.84
N PRO A 91 7.23 16.17 -13.27
CA PRO A 91 8.04 15.09 -12.76
C PRO A 91 7.37 14.43 -11.55
N LEU A 92 7.48 13.11 -11.45
CA LEU A 92 7.20 12.35 -10.25
C LEU A 92 8.50 12.12 -9.50
N ARG A 93 8.47 12.35 -8.21
CA ARG A 93 9.60 12.05 -7.31
C ARG A 93 9.40 10.65 -6.73
N ALA A 94 10.49 9.97 -6.47
CA ALA A 94 10.47 8.62 -5.97
C ALA A 94 11.57 8.46 -4.90
N VAL A 95 11.17 8.02 -3.71
CA VAL A 95 12.01 7.87 -2.53
C VAL A 95 11.92 6.43 -2.04
N CYS A 96 13.06 5.77 -1.86
CA CYS A 96 13.12 4.45 -1.27
C CYS A 96 13.01 4.56 0.25
N ALA A 97 11.90 4.06 0.80
CA ALA A 97 11.64 4.14 2.24
C ALA A 97 10.68 3.05 2.68
N ASP A 98 10.79 2.64 3.94
CA ASP A 98 9.80 1.84 4.63
C ASP A 98 8.61 2.72 5.03
N ILE A 99 7.38 2.27 4.78
CA ILE A 99 6.17 2.99 5.17
C ILE A 99 5.95 3.03 6.68
N GLY A 100 6.59 2.14 7.43
CA GLY A 100 6.57 2.13 8.90
C GLY A 100 7.55 3.12 9.54
N ALA A 101 8.47 3.72 8.76
CA ALA A 101 9.47 4.68 9.23
C ALA A 101 9.73 5.74 8.16
N LEU A 102 8.88 6.75 8.08
CA LEU A 102 8.90 7.74 7.01
C LEU A 102 10.03 8.76 7.20
N PRO A 103 10.94 8.95 6.21
CA PRO A 103 12.02 9.92 6.28
C PRO A 103 11.52 11.35 5.99
N LEU A 104 10.41 11.73 6.62
CA LEU A 104 9.72 13.00 6.41
C LEU A 104 9.59 13.75 7.74
N VAL A 105 9.71 15.06 7.68
CA VAL A 105 9.53 15.95 8.84
C VAL A 105 8.07 15.97 9.28
N ASP A 106 7.85 16.11 10.59
CA ASP A 106 6.54 16.26 11.21
C ASP A 106 5.76 17.40 10.58
N GLY A 107 4.48 17.18 10.29
CA GLY A 107 3.59 18.21 9.79
C GLY A 107 3.98 18.82 8.44
N SER A 108 4.66 18.06 7.59
CA SER A 108 5.20 18.56 6.32
C SER A 108 4.36 18.20 5.08
N VAL A 109 3.33 17.35 5.22
CA VAL A 109 2.55 16.79 4.12
C VAL A 109 1.09 17.23 4.21
N ASP A 110 0.51 17.64 3.10
CA ASP A 110 -0.90 18.05 3.01
C ASP A 110 -1.85 16.87 2.77
N LEU A 111 -1.41 15.91 1.94
CA LEU A 111 -2.15 14.70 1.61
C LEU A 111 -1.21 13.51 1.61
N VAL A 112 -1.48 12.54 2.46
CA VAL A 112 -0.93 11.19 2.37
C VAL A 112 -1.95 10.30 1.68
N PHE A 113 -1.51 9.62 0.65
CA PHE A 113 -2.27 8.64 -0.12
C PHE A 113 -1.59 7.28 0.02
N SER A 114 -2.35 6.22 0.18
CA SER A 114 -1.82 4.85 0.25
C SER A 114 -2.84 3.87 -0.30
N SER A 115 -2.58 3.34 -1.49
CA SER A 115 -3.48 2.39 -2.13
C SER A 115 -2.93 0.98 -2.03
N MET A 116 -3.67 0.08 -1.36
CA MET A 116 -3.32 -1.34 -1.24
C MET A 116 -1.92 -1.59 -0.66
N ALA A 117 -1.46 -0.72 0.27
CA ALA A 117 -0.14 -0.87 0.88
C ALA A 117 -0.18 -1.05 2.40
N ALA A 118 -1.20 -0.55 3.08
CA ALA A 118 -1.28 -0.58 4.55
C ALA A 118 -1.26 -1.99 5.16
N PHE A 119 -1.78 -3.00 4.47
CA PHE A 119 -1.79 -4.39 4.96
C PHE A 119 -0.40 -5.07 4.90
N TRP A 120 0.60 -4.46 4.28
CA TRP A 120 1.98 -4.95 4.31
C TRP A 120 2.71 -4.63 5.60
N THR A 121 2.18 -3.74 6.45
CA THR A 121 2.77 -3.45 7.75
C THR A 121 2.42 -4.53 8.78
N ARG A 122 3.37 -4.80 9.68
CA ARG A 122 3.15 -5.68 10.84
C ARG A 122 2.60 -4.92 12.06
N ASP A 123 2.72 -3.61 12.03
CA ASP A 123 2.26 -2.70 13.08
C ASP A 123 1.33 -1.64 12.46
N PRO A 124 0.03 -1.93 12.31
CA PRO A 124 -0.92 -0.96 11.76
C PRO A 124 -1.02 0.33 12.58
N VAL A 125 -0.94 0.23 13.92
CA VAL A 125 -1.01 1.41 14.80
C VAL A 125 0.23 2.29 14.61
N GLY A 126 1.42 1.68 14.56
CA GLY A 126 2.67 2.39 14.28
C GLY A 126 2.66 3.04 12.89
N PHE A 127 2.18 2.33 11.86
CA PHE A 127 2.02 2.90 10.53
C PHE A 127 1.09 4.12 10.52
N PHE A 128 -0.08 4.01 11.13
CA PHE A 128 -1.00 5.14 11.23
C PHE A 128 -0.43 6.29 12.05
N ALA A 129 0.34 6.01 13.11
CA ALA A 129 1.03 7.04 13.89
C ALA A 129 2.08 7.79 13.06
N GLU A 130 2.85 7.10 12.20
CA GLU A 130 3.80 7.71 11.28
C GLU A 130 3.10 8.57 10.22
N VAL A 131 2.03 8.08 9.63
CA VAL A 131 1.21 8.88 8.70
C VAL A 131 0.69 10.14 9.37
N ARG A 132 0.14 10.00 10.59
CA ARG A 132 -0.33 11.14 11.37
C ARG A 132 0.78 12.14 11.70
N ARG A 133 1.99 11.65 12.04
CA ARG A 133 3.15 12.49 12.36
C ARG A 133 3.53 13.42 11.20
N VAL A 134 3.57 12.88 9.99
CA VAL A 134 4.00 13.63 8.80
C VAL A 134 2.91 14.57 8.26
N LEU A 135 1.64 14.29 8.55
CA LEU A 135 0.53 15.15 8.14
C LEU A 135 0.54 16.47 8.92
N ARG A 136 0.40 17.58 8.18
CA ARG A 136 0.15 18.89 8.80
C ARG A 136 -1.20 18.91 9.53
N PRO A 137 -1.43 19.84 10.44
CA PRO A 137 -2.77 20.07 10.99
C PRO A 137 -3.79 20.28 9.88
N GLY A 138 -4.88 19.51 9.92
CA GLY A 138 -5.91 19.51 8.87
C GLY A 138 -5.49 18.87 7.54
N GLY A 139 -4.30 18.26 7.48
CA GLY A 139 -3.91 17.42 6.35
C GLY A 139 -4.74 16.15 6.29
N MET A 140 -4.88 15.56 5.11
CA MET A 140 -5.74 14.40 4.88
C MET A 140 -4.93 13.13 4.63
N PHE A 141 -5.40 12.03 5.19
CA PHE A 141 -4.97 10.68 4.86
C PHE A 141 -6.07 9.98 4.08
N LEU A 142 -5.75 9.49 2.88
CA LEU A 142 -6.62 8.65 2.05
C LEU A 142 -5.93 7.31 1.85
N PHE A 143 -6.61 6.22 2.14
CA PHE A 143 -6.02 4.89 1.97
C PHE A 143 -7.04 3.84 1.55
N SER A 144 -6.52 2.73 1.03
CA SER A 144 -7.25 1.48 0.89
C SER A 144 -6.42 0.33 1.46
N THR A 145 -7.12 -0.64 2.02
CA THR A 145 -6.53 -1.86 2.58
C THR A 145 -7.48 -3.04 2.37
N LEU A 146 -7.02 -4.23 2.72
CA LEU A 146 -7.82 -5.45 2.67
C LEU A 146 -8.60 -5.61 3.96
N GLY A 147 -9.86 -6.04 3.83
CA GLY A 147 -10.76 -6.38 4.92
C GLY A 147 -10.88 -7.88 5.16
N ARG A 148 -11.60 -8.25 6.20
CA ARG A 148 -11.72 -9.61 6.79
C ARG A 148 -12.13 -10.68 5.79
N ASP A 149 -13.04 -10.36 4.86
CA ASP A 149 -13.61 -11.34 3.93
C ASP A 149 -12.71 -11.60 2.71
N THR A 150 -11.59 -10.86 2.59
CA THR A 150 -10.59 -11.10 1.56
C THR A 150 -10.04 -12.52 1.66
N PHE A 151 -9.93 -13.19 0.50
CA PHE A 151 -9.41 -14.55 0.40
C PHE A 151 -10.22 -15.63 1.13
N SER A 152 -11.51 -15.40 1.40
CA SER A 152 -12.36 -16.39 2.10
C SER A 152 -12.38 -17.75 1.39
N GLN A 153 -12.49 -17.77 0.05
CA GLN A 153 -12.47 -19.00 -0.75
C GLN A 153 -11.08 -19.67 -0.69
N LEU A 154 -10.01 -18.88 -0.79
CA LEU A 154 -8.63 -19.37 -0.71
C LEU A 154 -8.35 -20.00 0.65
N ARG A 155 -8.78 -19.34 1.73
CA ARG A 155 -8.64 -19.83 3.10
C ARG A 155 -9.41 -21.13 3.31
N ALA A 156 -10.64 -21.20 2.82
CA ALA A 156 -11.47 -22.40 2.94
C ALA A 156 -10.89 -23.57 2.12
N ALA A 157 -10.41 -23.31 0.91
CA ALA A 157 -9.79 -24.36 0.09
C ALA A 157 -8.53 -24.92 0.74
N TRP A 158 -7.62 -24.07 1.20
CA TRP A 158 -6.39 -24.50 1.87
C TRP A 158 -6.65 -25.24 3.20
N SER A 159 -7.64 -24.84 3.97
CA SER A 159 -7.98 -25.52 5.21
C SER A 159 -8.36 -27.01 5.03
N VAL A 160 -8.84 -27.37 3.83
CA VAL A 160 -9.18 -28.75 3.45
C VAL A 160 -7.99 -29.48 2.82
N VAL A 161 -7.21 -28.77 2.00
CA VAL A 161 -6.13 -29.38 1.18
C VAL A 161 -4.86 -29.59 2.00
N ASP A 162 -4.43 -28.57 2.73
CA ASP A 162 -3.26 -28.63 3.61
C ASP A 162 -3.41 -27.57 4.72
N PRO A 163 -3.83 -27.98 5.93
CA PRO A 163 -4.01 -27.07 7.07
C PRO A 163 -2.72 -26.37 7.55
N GLU A 164 -1.56 -26.82 7.10
CA GLU A 164 -0.27 -26.17 7.39
C GLU A 164 -0.05 -24.89 6.56
N VAL A 165 -0.82 -24.71 5.49
CA VAL A 165 -0.82 -23.50 4.69
C VAL A 165 -1.71 -22.45 5.35
N GLU A 166 -1.11 -21.36 5.77
CA GLU A 166 -1.83 -20.28 6.47
C GLU A 166 -2.13 -19.12 5.53
N VAL A 167 -3.41 -18.96 5.20
CA VAL A 167 -3.94 -17.78 4.54
C VAL A 167 -4.30 -16.76 5.62
N PRO A 168 -3.76 -15.51 5.57
CA PRO A 168 -3.96 -14.55 6.65
C PRO A 168 -5.42 -14.13 6.80
N ALA A 169 -5.82 -13.83 8.02
CA ALA A 169 -6.99 -13.03 8.29
C ALA A 169 -6.60 -11.55 8.26
N PHE A 170 -7.38 -10.72 7.58
CA PHE A 170 -7.23 -9.27 7.61
C PHE A 170 -8.13 -8.67 8.70
N PRO A 171 -7.81 -7.46 9.20
CA PRO A 171 -8.66 -6.79 10.16
C PRO A 171 -10.00 -6.42 9.54
N ASP A 172 -11.05 -6.36 10.38
CA ASP A 172 -12.31 -5.82 9.93
C ASP A 172 -12.34 -4.28 9.96
N ILE A 173 -13.41 -3.69 9.44
CA ILE A 173 -13.56 -2.24 9.36
C ILE A 173 -13.54 -1.57 10.74
N MET A 174 -14.03 -2.23 11.80
CA MET A 174 -14.01 -1.70 13.17
C MET A 174 -12.60 -1.70 13.74
N GLU A 175 -11.86 -2.80 13.56
CA GLU A 175 -10.46 -2.91 14.00
C GLU A 175 -9.57 -1.85 13.31
N ILE A 176 -9.82 -1.57 12.02
CA ILE A 176 -9.13 -0.49 11.29
C ILE A 176 -9.50 0.88 11.85
N GLY A 177 -10.77 1.11 12.16
CA GLY A 177 -11.26 2.33 12.80
C GLY A 177 -10.63 2.56 14.18
N ASP A 178 -10.57 1.52 15.00
CA ASP A 178 -9.95 1.55 16.33
C ASP A 178 -8.44 1.86 16.23
N ALA A 179 -7.74 1.26 15.26
CA ALA A 179 -6.32 1.54 15.03
C ALA A 179 -6.07 3.00 14.60
N LEU A 180 -6.94 3.58 13.76
CA LEU A 180 -6.89 5.01 13.40
C LEU A 180 -7.13 5.90 14.61
N ALA A 181 -8.14 5.58 15.43
CA ALA A 181 -8.45 6.31 16.65
C ALA A 181 -7.30 6.21 17.67
N ALA A 182 -6.72 5.03 17.86
CA ALA A 182 -5.55 4.81 18.71
C ALA A 182 -4.33 5.61 18.24
N ALA A 183 -4.13 5.74 16.94
CA ALA A 183 -3.10 6.61 16.35
C ALA A 183 -3.44 8.11 16.49
N GLY A 184 -4.65 8.47 16.92
CA GLY A 184 -5.10 9.83 17.20
C GLY A 184 -5.52 10.62 15.97
N PHE A 185 -6.03 9.95 14.93
CA PHE A 185 -6.72 10.62 13.84
C PHE A 185 -8.07 11.17 14.27
N ALA A 186 -8.47 12.29 13.66
CA ALA A 186 -9.79 12.87 13.83
C ALA A 186 -10.72 12.43 12.70
N GLU A 187 -11.99 12.22 13.04
CA GLU A 187 -13.08 12.00 12.10
C GLU A 187 -12.80 10.89 11.05
N PRO A 188 -12.34 9.69 11.45
CA PRO A 188 -12.12 8.61 10.51
C PRO A 188 -13.44 8.23 9.85
N THR A 189 -13.44 8.21 8.51
CA THR A 189 -14.56 7.75 7.69
C THR A 189 -14.09 6.53 6.92
N LEU A 190 -14.80 5.41 7.07
CA LEU A 190 -14.46 4.15 6.41
C LEU A 190 -15.67 3.66 5.61
N ASP A 191 -15.42 3.12 4.43
CA ASP A 191 -16.41 2.39 3.64
C ASP A 191 -15.80 1.11 3.07
N THR A 192 -16.66 0.18 2.66
CA THR A 192 -16.24 -1.15 2.19
C THR A 192 -16.82 -1.42 0.81
N ASP A 193 -15.99 -1.98 -0.07
CA ASP A 193 -16.36 -2.46 -1.38
C ASP A 193 -16.00 -3.93 -1.51
N PHE A 194 -16.84 -4.73 -2.21
CA PHE A 194 -16.55 -6.13 -2.49
C PHE A 194 -16.26 -6.29 -3.97
N ILE A 195 -15.08 -6.81 -4.29
CA ILE A 195 -14.64 -7.07 -5.67
C ILE A 195 -14.35 -8.57 -5.79
N THR A 196 -14.93 -9.20 -6.81
CA THR A 196 -14.62 -10.60 -7.12
C THR A 196 -13.90 -10.67 -8.45
N LEU A 197 -12.73 -11.29 -8.47
CA LEU A 197 -12.04 -11.65 -9.68
C LEU A 197 -12.37 -13.09 -10.06
N GLU A 198 -12.60 -13.35 -11.33
CA GLU A 198 -12.96 -14.67 -11.84
C GLU A 198 -11.86 -15.20 -12.77
N TYR A 199 -11.37 -16.38 -12.48
CA TYR A 199 -10.28 -17.01 -13.21
C TYR A 199 -10.75 -18.24 -13.98
N PRO A 200 -10.19 -18.53 -15.17
CA PRO A 200 -10.55 -19.71 -15.95
C PRO A 200 -10.05 -21.04 -15.35
N ARG A 201 -9.07 -20.97 -14.44
CA ARG A 201 -8.45 -22.13 -13.78
C ARG A 201 -7.67 -21.68 -12.55
N ILE A 202 -7.46 -22.58 -11.58
CA ILE A 202 -6.71 -22.34 -10.35
C ILE A 202 -5.27 -21.87 -10.64
N GLY A 203 -4.59 -22.48 -11.61
CA GLY A 203 -3.24 -22.06 -11.97
C GLY A 203 -3.15 -20.60 -12.44
N ALA A 204 -4.20 -20.05 -13.09
CA ALA A 204 -4.24 -18.63 -13.46
C ALA A 204 -4.41 -17.71 -12.23
N LEU A 205 -5.27 -18.09 -11.28
CA LEU A 205 -5.44 -17.42 -10.00
C LEU A 205 -4.12 -17.38 -9.23
N CYS A 206 -3.46 -18.53 -9.08
CA CYS A 206 -2.21 -18.63 -8.36
C CYS A 206 -1.08 -17.82 -9.02
N ALA A 207 -1.02 -17.82 -10.35
CA ALA A 207 -0.03 -17.03 -11.09
C ALA A 207 -0.22 -15.53 -10.91
N GLU A 208 -1.47 -15.06 -10.83
CA GLU A 208 -1.76 -13.64 -10.54
C GLU A 208 -1.38 -13.26 -9.11
N LEU A 209 -1.69 -14.09 -8.11
CA LEU A 209 -1.25 -13.85 -6.73
C LEU A 209 0.29 -13.79 -6.63
N GLU A 210 1.02 -14.56 -7.42
CA GLU A 210 2.49 -14.46 -7.50
C GLU A 210 2.93 -13.16 -8.20
N ALA A 211 2.27 -12.80 -9.30
CA ALA A 211 2.62 -11.63 -10.09
C ALA A 211 2.28 -10.29 -9.42
N THR A 212 1.33 -10.28 -8.49
CA THR A 212 0.96 -9.10 -7.68
C THR A 212 1.63 -9.07 -6.30
N GLY A 213 2.36 -10.14 -5.92
CA GLY A 213 2.99 -10.27 -4.62
C GLY A 213 2.07 -10.80 -3.52
N SER A 214 0.77 -10.92 -3.76
CA SER A 214 -0.22 -11.39 -2.76
C SER A 214 0.08 -12.78 -2.22
N SER A 215 0.79 -13.61 -2.98
CA SER A 215 1.31 -14.92 -2.55
C SER A 215 2.23 -14.84 -1.32
N LEU A 216 2.93 -13.73 -1.11
CA LEU A 216 3.81 -13.52 0.07
C LEU A 216 3.04 -13.42 1.37
N LEU A 217 1.74 -13.13 1.32
CA LEU A 217 0.86 -13.09 2.47
C LEU A 217 0.54 -14.49 2.99
N VAL A 218 0.62 -15.51 2.12
CA VAL A 218 0.26 -16.90 2.45
C VAL A 218 1.50 -17.70 2.85
N ARG A 219 1.54 -18.16 4.09
CA ARG A 219 2.62 -19.06 4.55
C ARG A 219 2.45 -20.44 3.94
N GLY A 220 3.51 -21.01 3.35
CA GLY A 220 3.48 -22.30 2.66
C GLY A 220 3.05 -22.22 1.19
N TRP A 221 2.89 -21.02 0.62
CA TRP A 221 2.46 -20.80 -0.75
C TRP A 221 3.27 -21.57 -1.81
N SER A 222 4.58 -21.70 -1.65
CA SER A 222 5.47 -22.30 -2.66
C SER A 222 5.06 -23.71 -3.14
N ARG A 223 4.24 -24.40 -2.37
CA ARG A 223 3.76 -25.76 -2.62
C ARG A 223 2.48 -25.81 -3.47
N TRP A 224 1.86 -24.70 -3.84
CA TRP A 224 0.54 -24.71 -4.51
C TRP A 224 0.47 -25.59 -5.76
N LYS A 225 1.60 -25.70 -6.52
CA LYS A 225 1.67 -26.54 -7.73
C LYS A 225 1.52 -28.02 -7.45
N GLU A 226 1.95 -28.47 -6.28
CA GLU A 226 1.80 -29.85 -5.82
C GLU A 226 0.33 -30.19 -5.53
N TYR A 227 -0.44 -29.16 -5.16
CA TYR A 227 -1.84 -29.27 -4.73
C TYR A 227 -2.86 -28.74 -5.74
N GLU A 228 -2.46 -28.38 -6.97
CA GLU A 228 -3.34 -27.72 -7.94
C GLU A 228 -4.65 -28.48 -8.14
N ALA A 229 -4.61 -29.80 -8.39
CA ALA A 229 -5.83 -30.62 -8.56
C ALA A 229 -6.70 -30.70 -7.28
N ALA A 230 -6.08 -30.73 -6.11
CA ALA A 230 -6.80 -30.75 -4.84
C ALA A 230 -7.47 -29.39 -4.57
N LEU A 231 -6.79 -28.29 -4.88
CA LEU A 231 -7.35 -26.93 -4.82
C LEU A 231 -8.53 -26.76 -5.79
N GLU A 232 -8.43 -27.26 -7.02
CA GLU A 232 -9.55 -27.24 -7.98
C GLU A 232 -10.77 -27.97 -7.42
N GLN A 233 -10.56 -29.14 -6.79
CA GLN A 233 -11.65 -29.87 -6.15
C GLN A 233 -12.25 -29.13 -4.95
N ALA A 234 -11.40 -28.55 -4.08
CA ALA A 234 -11.83 -27.80 -2.91
C ALA A 234 -12.54 -26.48 -3.29
N TRP A 235 -12.25 -25.93 -4.48
CA TRP A 235 -12.88 -24.69 -4.97
C TRP A 235 -14.27 -24.90 -5.55
N ARG A 236 -14.66 -26.13 -5.92
CA ARG A 236 -15.96 -26.45 -6.57
C ARG A 236 -17.18 -25.82 -5.90
N PRO A 237 -17.31 -25.78 -4.56
CA PRO A 237 -18.46 -25.14 -3.91
C PRO A 237 -18.59 -23.65 -4.17
N TYR A 238 -17.55 -22.99 -4.59
CA TYR A 238 -17.48 -21.53 -4.80
C TYR A 238 -17.58 -21.15 -6.27
N MET A 239 -17.49 -22.11 -7.20
CA MET A 239 -17.46 -21.83 -8.63
C MET A 239 -18.72 -21.10 -9.11
N SER A 240 -18.53 -20.15 -10.02
CA SER A 240 -19.57 -19.47 -10.77
C SER A 240 -19.51 -19.95 -12.23
N GLY A 241 -20.34 -20.91 -12.58
CA GLY A 241 -20.21 -21.62 -13.85
C GLY A 241 -18.91 -22.41 -13.91
N GLU A 242 -18.07 -22.12 -14.91
CA GLU A 242 -16.76 -22.77 -15.10
C GLU A 242 -15.58 -21.94 -14.53
N LYS A 243 -15.89 -20.84 -13.79
CA LYS A 243 -14.86 -19.93 -13.29
C LYS A 243 -14.60 -20.10 -11.81
N TYR A 244 -13.38 -19.78 -11.43
CA TYR A 244 -12.86 -19.82 -10.06
C TYR A 244 -12.87 -18.39 -9.50
N PRO A 245 -13.88 -18.01 -8.67
CA PRO A 245 -13.93 -16.68 -8.08
C PRO A 245 -12.96 -16.55 -6.90
N LEU A 246 -12.37 -15.36 -6.76
CA LEU A 246 -11.63 -14.95 -5.57
C LEU A 246 -12.16 -13.59 -5.11
N GLY A 247 -12.71 -13.55 -3.90
CA GLY A 247 -13.28 -12.36 -3.30
C GLY A 247 -12.25 -11.52 -2.57
N TYR A 248 -12.42 -10.21 -2.72
CA TYR A 248 -11.65 -9.19 -2.01
C TYR A 248 -12.63 -8.22 -1.35
N GLU A 249 -12.47 -8.03 -0.06
CA GLU A 249 -13.07 -6.93 0.67
C GLU A 249 -12.07 -5.78 0.70
N ILE A 250 -12.43 -4.66 0.12
CA ILE A 250 -11.59 -3.47 0.07
C ILE A 250 -12.15 -2.44 1.05
N VAL A 251 -11.38 -2.10 2.08
CA VAL A 251 -11.72 -1.02 2.98
C VAL A 251 -11.04 0.26 2.50
N TYR A 252 -11.84 1.28 2.21
CA TYR A 252 -11.38 2.62 1.91
C TYR A 252 -11.50 3.48 3.15
N GLY A 253 -10.48 4.28 3.41
CA GLY A 253 -10.45 5.15 4.57
C GLY A 253 -10.03 6.57 4.24
N ALA A 254 -10.65 7.52 4.94
CA ALA A 254 -10.28 8.92 5.00
C ALA A 254 -10.20 9.37 6.46
N ALA A 255 -9.13 10.08 6.81
CA ALA A 255 -8.98 10.64 8.15
C ALA A 255 -8.16 11.93 8.10
N PHE A 256 -8.29 12.76 9.10
CA PHE A 256 -7.62 14.06 9.16
C PHE A 256 -6.51 14.07 10.21
N GLY A 257 -5.43 14.76 9.90
CA GLY A 257 -4.36 15.06 10.85
C GLY A 257 -4.89 15.87 12.03
N PRO A 258 -4.18 15.88 13.17
CA PRO A 258 -4.65 16.55 14.39
C PRO A 258 -4.91 18.02 14.15
N ALA A 259 -5.86 18.59 14.90
CA ALA A 259 -6.01 20.04 14.99
C ALA A 259 -4.71 20.69 15.51
N ALA A 260 -4.46 21.95 15.20
CA ALA A 260 -3.19 22.69 15.34
C ALA A 260 -2.53 22.71 16.75
N THR A 261 -3.06 22.01 17.75
CA THR A 261 -2.68 22.18 19.18
C THR A 261 -1.74 21.12 19.77
N ALA A 262 -1.30 20.10 19.02
CA ALA A 262 -0.47 19.03 19.59
C ALA A 262 0.85 18.83 18.85
N ARG A 263 1.90 19.59 19.19
CA ARG A 263 3.28 19.23 18.88
C ARG A 263 3.75 18.14 19.86
N ARG A 264 3.77 16.87 19.45
CA ARG A 264 4.61 15.84 20.09
C ARG A 264 5.87 15.64 19.23
N ARG A 265 7.04 15.92 19.82
CA ARG A 265 8.33 15.56 19.25
C ARG A 265 8.59 14.10 19.62
N PHE A 266 8.58 13.21 18.62
CA PHE A 266 9.32 11.96 18.73
C PHE A 266 10.69 12.21 18.07
N ALA A 267 11.73 12.30 18.88
CA ALA A 267 13.09 12.30 18.41
C ALA A 267 13.67 10.91 18.69
N ASP A 268 13.62 10.04 17.71
CA ASP A 268 14.51 8.89 17.68
C ASP A 268 15.84 9.38 17.12
N PRO A 269 16.95 9.28 17.88
CA PRO A 269 18.26 9.78 17.45
C PRO A 269 18.80 9.06 16.20
N ASP A 270 18.27 7.87 15.87
CA ASP A 270 18.70 7.07 14.72
C ASP A 270 17.86 7.31 13.45
N VAL A 271 16.82 8.13 13.52
CA VAL A 271 15.95 8.47 12.37
C VAL A 271 16.31 9.85 11.83
N VAL A 272 16.83 9.89 10.61
CA VAL A 272 17.09 11.14 9.88
C VAL A 272 15.84 11.52 9.10
N THR A 273 15.17 12.60 9.52
CA THR A 273 14.02 13.16 8.83
C THR A 273 14.44 14.37 7.99
N VAL A 274 13.92 14.47 6.77
CA VAL A 274 14.21 15.59 5.85
C VAL A 274 12.91 16.22 5.35
N PRO A 275 12.88 17.54 5.11
CA PRO A 275 11.76 18.19 4.44
C PRO A 275 11.51 17.58 3.07
N LEU A 276 10.26 17.39 2.69
CA LEU A 276 9.91 16.83 1.37
C LEU A 276 10.55 17.62 0.23
N ASP A 277 10.62 18.96 0.34
CA ASP A 277 11.25 19.83 -0.63
C ASP A 277 12.75 19.53 -0.81
N SER A 278 13.43 19.07 0.24
CA SER A 278 14.87 18.70 0.19
C SER A 278 15.06 17.36 -0.52
N LEU A 279 14.19 16.38 -0.28
CA LEU A 279 14.19 15.11 -1.03
C LEU A 279 13.95 15.34 -2.53
N LEU A 280 13.21 16.40 -2.87
CA LEU A 280 12.83 16.71 -4.24
C LEU A 280 13.93 17.45 -5.02
N LYS A 281 14.92 18.03 -4.33
CA LYS A 281 16.03 18.79 -4.95
C LYS A 281 17.24 17.93 -5.27
N SER A 282 17.42 16.78 -4.60
CA SER A 282 18.57 15.90 -4.82
C SER A 282 18.39 15.02 -6.07
N ARG A 283 19.40 15.00 -6.94
CA ARG A 283 19.70 13.93 -7.91
C ARG A 283 20.59 12.94 -7.18
N PRO A 284 20.54 11.68 -7.41
CA PRO A 284 19.69 10.52 -7.53
C PRO A 284 19.41 9.82 -6.17
N LEU A 285 18.82 8.63 -6.19
CA LEU A 285 18.53 7.71 -5.08
C LEU A 285 19.35 7.96 -3.79
N ALA A 286 18.76 8.61 -2.79
CA ALA A 286 19.26 8.48 -1.43
C ALA A 286 18.67 7.18 -0.85
N ILE A 287 19.50 6.15 -0.75
CA ILE A 287 19.19 4.98 0.08
C ILE A 287 19.50 5.42 1.51
N VAL A 288 18.47 5.74 2.27
CA VAL A 288 18.64 5.95 3.72
C VAL A 288 18.72 4.56 4.36
N LYS A 289 19.93 4.08 4.60
CA LYS A 289 20.17 2.92 5.46
C LYS A 289 20.13 3.41 6.90
N SER A 290 19.39 2.70 7.75
CA SER A 290 19.46 2.88 9.20
C SER A 290 20.94 2.76 9.64
N GLY A 291 21.49 3.80 10.24
CA GLY A 291 22.81 3.79 10.85
C GLY A 291 23.95 4.52 10.12
N ALA A 292 23.69 5.35 9.12
CA ALA A 292 24.73 6.17 8.50
C ALA A 292 24.45 7.67 8.67
N SER A 293 25.32 8.36 9.41
CA SER A 293 25.35 9.83 9.46
C SER A 293 25.77 10.36 8.09
N LEU A 294 24.89 11.08 7.42
CA LEU A 294 25.26 11.85 6.23
C LEU A 294 25.67 13.25 6.65
N ASN A 295 26.96 13.54 6.59
CA ASN A 295 27.48 14.91 6.64
C ASN A 295 27.23 15.56 5.28
N PHE A 296 26.45 16.61 5.27
CA PHE A 296 26.29 17.50 4.12
C PHE A 296 27.24 18.69 4.30
N THR A 297 28.22 18.81 3.44
CA THR A 297 28.88 20.06 3.11
C THR A 297 28.22 20.70 1.91
#